data_33617a96f4b0ba916cd107bff90cdb5f
#
_entry.id   33617a96f4b0ba916cd107bff90cdb5f
#
_cell.length_a   1.000
_cell.length_b   1.000
_cell.length_c   1.000
_cell.angle_alpha   90.00
_cell.angle_beta   90.00
_cell.angle_gamma   90.00
#
_symmetry.space_group_name_H-M   'P 1'
#
loop_
_entity.id
_entity.type
_entity.pdbx_description
1 polymer ?
#
loop_
_entity_poly.entity_id
_entity_poly.type
_entity_poly.pdbx_seq_one_letter_code
_entity_poly.pdbx_strand_id
1 'polypeptide(L)'
;MAGTLYLCATPIGNLEDMTYRAVRILKEVDLIAAEDTRNSIKLLNHFEIKTKMTSYHEYNKVDKAVYLVNKLREGLDIAVITDAGTPGISDPGEELVRQCYEAGIEVTSLPGAAACITALTMSGQKTRRFVFEAFLPKDKKEKQQVLESLKNEVRTTIIYEAPHRLVKTLKAVSYTHLR
;
A
#
# COMPACT_ATOMS: atom_id res chain seq x y z
N MET A 1 1.44 -28.14 -5.42
CA MET A 1 0.53 -27.01 -5.81
C MET A 1 1.31 -25.73 -5.59
N ALA A 2 1.07 -24.68 -6.36
CA ALA A 2 1.67 -23.38 -6.05
C ALA A 2 1.15 -22.86 -4.70
N GLY A 3 1.96 -22.06 -4.01
CA GLY A 3 1.53 -21.36 -2.81
C GLY A 3 0.66 -20.14 -3.12
N THR A 4 0.21 -19.44 -2.09
CA THR A 4 -0.69 -18.28 -2.16
C THR A 4 0.06 -17.00 -1.81
N LEU A 5 -0.21 -15.92 -2.57
CA LEU A 5 0.24 -14.58 -2.22
C LEU A 5 -0.81 -13.88 -1.34
N TYR A 6 -0.41 -13.43 -0.16
CA TYR A 6 -1.26 -12.65 0.74
C TYR A 6 -0.81 -11.18 0.80
N LEU A 7 -1.71 -10.25 0.50
CA LEU A 7 -1.48 -8.83 0.76
C LEU A 7 -2.04 -8.52 2.16
N CYS A 8 -1.16 -8.20 3.11
CA CYS A 8 -1.53 -8.00 4.51
C CYS A 8 -1.42 -6.52 4.86
N ALA A 9 -2.55 -5.88 5.11
CA ALA A 9 -2.55 -4.51 5.60
C ALA A 9 -1.91 -4.43 7.00
N THR A 10 -1.09 -3.38 7.20
CA THR A 10 -0.45 -3.05 8.48
C THR A 10 -1.10 -1.81 9.10
N PRO A 11 -0.93 -1.57 10.41
CA PRO A 11 -1.51 -0.42 11.08
C PRO A 11 -1.04 0.92 10.48
N ILE A 12 -1.94 1.92 10.49
CA ILE A 12 -1.68 3.29 9.99
C ILE A 12 -1.49 4.31 11.12
N GLY A 13 -1.10 3.86 12.31
CA GLY A 13 -0.84 4.72 13.46
C GLY A 13 -1.30 4.13 14.80
N ASN A 14 -2.13 3.09 14.79
CA ASN A 14 -2.55 2.38 16.00
C ASN A 14 -2.36 0.87 15.79
N LEU A 15 -1.58 0.22 16.66
CA LEU A 15 -1.31 -1.22 16.57
C LEU A 15 -2.57 -2.09 16.77
N GLU A 16 -3.60 -1.56 17.44
CA GLU A 16 -4.88 -2.26 17.62
C GLU A 16 -5.66 -2.46 16.32
N ASP A 17 -5.34 -1.69 15.25
CA ASP A 17 -5.95 -1.85 13.93
C ASP A 17 -5.40 -3.06 13.15
N MET A 18 -4.46 -3.81 13.72
CA MET A 18 -3.98 -5.05 13.14
C MET A 18 -5.04 -6.14 13.27
N THR A 19 -5.47 -6.72 12.15
CA THR A 19 -6.51 -7.74 12.18
C THR A 19 -6.00 -9.08 12.71
N TYR A 20 -6.83 -9.83 13.43
CA TYR A 20 -6.51 -11.19 13.87
C TYR A 20 -6.11 -12.10 12.70
N ARG A 21 -6.78 -11.94 11.54
CA ARG A 21 -6.46 -12.72 10.34
C ARG A 21 -5.08 -12.38 9.79
N ALA A 22 -4.68 -11.11 9.76
CA ALA A 22 -3.36 -10.70 9.31
C ALA A 22 -2.26 -11.26 10.25
N VAL A 23 -2.44 -11.15 11.56
CA VAL A 23 -1.50 -11.74 12.55
C VAL A 23 -1.36 -13.24 12.33
N ARG A 24 -2.46 -13.98 12.16
CA ARG A 24 -2.44 -15.41 11.90
C ARG A 24 -1.70 -15.75 10.62
N ILE A 25 -2.04 -15.13 9.50
CA ILE A 25 -1.40 -15.37 8.20
C ILE A 25 0.10 -15.07 8.26
N LEU A 26 0.51 -13.94 8.87
CA LEU A 26 1.92 -13.59 9.01
C LEU A 26 2.73 -14.59 9.87
N LYS A 27 2.06 -15.34 10.76
CA LYS A 27 2.67 -16.44 11.52
C LYS A 27 2.75 -17.74 10.74
N GLU A 28 1.83 -17.96 9.81
CA GLU A 28 1.66 -19.22 9.06
C GLU A 28 2.46 -19.28 7.75
N VAL A 29 2.66 -18.12 7.06
CA VAL A 29 3.38 -18.09 5.77
C VAL A 29 4.87 -18.43 5.91
N ASP A 30 5.46 -18.91 4.82
CA ASP A 30 6.88 -19.28 4.77
C ASP A 30 7.81 -18.07 4.69
N LEU A 31 7.33 -16.96 4.10
CA LEU A 31 8.13 -15.76 3.87
C LEU A 31 7.26 -14.49 3.92
N ILE A 32 7.78 -13.44 4.55
CA ILE A 32 7.21 -12.10 4.51
C ILE A 32 8.08 -11.21 3.62
N ALA A 33 7.49 -10.62 2.59
CA ALA A 33 8.09 -9.60 1.75
C ALA A 33 7.69 -8.22 2.29
N ALA A 34 8.65 -7.47 2.84
CA ALA A 34 8.42 -6.21 3.54
C ALA A 34 9.07 -5.04 2.81
N GLU A 35 8.42 -3.89 2.79
CA GLU A 35 8.93 -2.66 2.16
C GLU A 35 10.20 -2.18 2.86
N ASP A 36 10.17 -1.95 4.16
CA ASP A 36 11.36 -1.71 4.99
C ASP A 36 11.41 -2.73 6.15
N THR A 37 12.36 -3.67 6.04
CA THR A 37 12.52 -4.72 7.05
C THR A 37 12.88 -4.18 8.44
N ARG A 38 13.52 -2.99 8.52
CA ARG A 38 13.90 -2.35 9.79
C ARG A 38 12.69 -1.81 10.55
N ASN A 39 11.68 -1.33 9.82
CA ASN A 39 10.42 -0.88 10.40
C ASN A 39 9.53 -2.09 10.72
N SER A 40 9.41 -3.00 9.77
CA SER A 40 8.54 -4.17 9.90
C SER A 40 8.94 -5.08 11.06
N ILE A 41 10.25 -5.22 11.39
CA ILE A 41 10.68 -6.06 12.52
C ILE A 41 10.07 -5.62 13.86
N LYS A 42 9.82 -4.31 14.04
CA LYS A 42 9.20 -3.78 15.26
C LYS A 42 7.75 -4.26 15.38
N LEU A 43 7.00 -4.20 14.26
CA LEU A 43 5.62 -4.69 14.18
C LEU A 43 5.56 -6.21 14.43
N LEU A 44 6.41 -6.97 13.73
CA LEU A 44 6.42 -8.43 13.86
C LEU A 44 6.79 -8.86 15.27
N ASN A 45 7.76 -8.22 15.93
CA ASN A 45 8.12 -8.49 17.31
C ASN A 45 6.97 -8.19 18.28
N HIS A 46 6.22 -7.11 18.07
CA HIS A 46 5.06 -6.76 18.90
C HIS A 46 3.99 -7.85 18.89
N PHE A 47 3.75 -8.48 17.74
CA PHE A 47 2.77 -9.56 17.58
C PHE A 47 3.37 -10.96 17.70
N GLU A 48 4.65 -11.08 18.14
CA GLU A 48 5.37 -12.36 18.30
C GLU A 48 5.38 -13.19 17.00
N ILE A 49 5.58 -12.52 15.85
CA ILE A 49 5.69 -13.15 14.53
C ILE A 49 7.18 -13.41 14.26
N LYS A 50 7.56 -14.68 14.04
CA LYS A 50 8.95 -15.13 13.85
C LYS A 50 9.26 -15.51 12.40
N THR A 51 8.32 -15.33 11.49
CA THR A 51 8.43 -15.65 10.07
C THR A 51 9.59 -14.87 9.43
N LYS A 52 10.35 -15.53 8.57
CA LYS A 52 11.47 -14.92 7.85
C LYS A 52 11.00 -13.75 6.99
N MET A 53 11.82 -12.69 6.92
CA MET A 53 11.56 -11.54 6.07
C MET A 53 12.56 -11.42 4.93
N THR A 54 12.10 -10.81 3.84
CA THR A 54 12.93 -10.31 2.75
C THR A 54 12.45 -8.91 2.35
N SER A 55 13.34 -8.08 1.79
CA SER A 55 12.96 -6.74 1.31
C SER A 55 12.21 -6.84 -0.03
N TYR A 56 11.14 -6.04 -0.17
CA TYR A 56 10.39 -5.84 -1.40
C TYR A 56 9.92 -4.39 -1.46
N HIS A 57 10.62 -3.53 -2.18
CA HIS A 57 10.39 -2.08 -2.22
C HIS A 57 10.41 -1.55 -3.66
N GLU A 58 10.05 -0.31 -3.86
CA GLU A 58 9.90 0.34 -5.17
C GLU A 58 11.14 0.16 -6.08
N TYR A 59 12.35 0.23 -5.52
CA TYR A 59 13.60 0.16 -6.29
C TYR A 59 13.98 -1.25 -6.73
N ASN A 60 13.41 -2.31 -6.13
CA ASN A 60 13.71 -3.70 -6.50
C ASN A 60 12.47 -4.48 -6.96
N LYS A 61 11.31 -3.82 -7.10
CA LYS A 61 10.01 -4.46 -7.28
C LYS A 61 9.94 -5.42 -8.46
N VAL A 62 10.61 -5.13 -9.58
CA VAL A 62 10.55 -5.96 -10.79
C VAL A 62 11.31 -7.28 -10.60
N ASP A 63 12.61 -7.19 -10.31
CA ASP A 63 13.46 -8.38 -10.16
C ASP A 63 13.05 -9.22 -8.95
N LYS A 64 12.66 -8.53 -7.87
CA LYS A 64 12.23 -9.20 -6.65
C LYS A 64 10.87 -9.87 -6.81
N ALA A 65 9.96 -9.31 -7.63
CA ALA A 65 8.69 -9.96 -7.96
C ALA A 65 8.93 -11.30 -8.67
N VAL A 66 9.85 -11.36 -9.65
CA VAL A 66 10.23 -12.61 -10.32
C VAL A 66 10.72 -13.65 -9.31
N TYR A 67 11.59 -13.23 -8.38
CA TYR A 67 12.09 -14.12 -7.31
C TYR A 67 10.93 -14.66 -6.43
N LEU A 68 10.00 -13.77 -6.00
CA LEU A 68 8.88 -14.16 -5.15
C LEU A 68 7.89 -15.06 -5.89
N VAL A 69 7.60 -14.78 -7.15
CA VAL A 69 6.75 -15.64 -8.01
C VAL A 69 7.34 -17.04 -8.15
N ASN A 70 8.67 -17.17 -8.31
CA ASN A 70 9.31 -18.47 -8.36
C ASN A 70 9.16 -19.23 -7.03
N LYS A 71 9.29 -18.53 -5.89
CA LYS A 71 9.05 -19.14 -4.57
C LYS A 71 7.61 -19.61 -4.38
N LEU A 72 6.63 -18.82 -4.84
CA LEU A 72 5.22 -19.23 -4.86
C LEU A 72 4.98 -20.45 -5.74
N ARG A 73 5.63 -20.54 -6.92
CA ARG A 73 5.58 -21.73 -7.79
C ARG A 73 6.18 -22.98 -7.15
N GLU A 74 7.19 -22.81 -6.29
CA GLU A 74 7.78 -23.88 -5.48
C GLU A 74 6.83 -24.38 -4.38
N GLY A 75 5.71 -23.70 -4.15
CA GLY A 75 4.69 -24.06 -3.16
C GLY A 75 4.78 -23.30 -1.84
N LEU A 76 5.64 -22.26 -1.74
CA LEU A 76 5.72 -21.43 -0.53
C LEU A 76 4.59 -20.42 -0.51
N ASP A 77 3.97 -20.24 0.66
CA ASP A 77 3.04 -19.14 0.93
C ASP A 77 3.82 -17.86 1.30
N ILE A 78 3.44 -16.75 0.69
CA ILE A 78 4.14 -15.47 0.90
C ILE A 78 3.16 -14.37 1.28
N ALA A 79 3.50 -13.60 2.33
CA ALA A 79 2.78 -12.38 2.67
C ALA A 79 3.57 -11.14 2.26
N VAL A 80 2.90 -10.14 1.67
CA VAL A 80 3.44 -8.79 1.44
C VAL A 80 2.90 -7.85 2.49
N ILE A 81 3.78 -7.06 3.08
CA ILE A 81 3.45 -5.96 3.99
C ILE A 81 4.19 -4.69 3.56
N THR A 82 3.62 -3.54 3.86
CA THR A 82 4.19 -2.21 3.67
C THR A 82 4.41 -1.52 5.02
N ASP A 83 5.04 -0.37 5.03
CA ASP A 83 5.33 0.37 6.27
C ASP A 83 4.04 0.77 7.01
N ALA A 84 2.97 1.10 6.25
CA ALA A 84 1.67 1.46 6.83
C ALA A 84 0.53 1.28 5.82
N GLY A 85 -0.52 0.57 6.20
CA GLY A 85 -1.73 0.42 5.38
C GLY A 85 -1.73 -0.81 4.46
N THR A 86 -2.48 -0.71 3.38
CA THR A 86 -2.75 -1.83 2.46
C THR A 86 -1.72 -1.85 1.33
N PRO A 87 -0.97 -2.95 1.14
CA PRO A 87 -0.02 -3.11 0.04
C PRO A 87 -0.66 -2.90 -1.33
N GLY A 88 0.10 -2.30 -2.27
CA GLY A 88 -0.37 -2.01 -3.63
C GLY A 88 -1.21 -0.74 -3.77
N ILE A 89 -1.46 0.00 -2.69
CA ILE A 89 -2.14 1.29 -2.70
C ILE A 89 -1.13 2.40 -2.40
N SER A 90 -0.52 2.96 -3.43
CA SER A 90 0.61 3.90 -3.35
C SER A 90 1.90 3.31 -2.77
N ASP A 91 1.97 2.01 -2.67
CA ASP A 91 3.06 1.23 -2.10
C ASP A 91 3.40 0.05 -3.02
N PRO A 92 4.55 -0.63 -2.84
CA PRO A 92 4.89 -1.83 -3.59
C PRO A 92 3.82 -2.92 -3.45
N GLY A 93 3.52 -3.60 -4.56
CA GLY A 93 2.55 -4.72 -4.58
C GLY A 93 1.92 -4.95 -5.93
N GLU A 94 1.57 -3.90 -6.67
CA GLU A 94 0.90 -3.98 -7.97
C GLU A 94 1.65 -4.90 -8.95
N GLU A 95 2.95 -4.70 -9.11
CA GLU A 95 3.78 -5.48 -10.03
C GLU A 95 3.82 -6.97 -9.65
N LEU A 96 3.96 -7.29 -8.36
CA LEU A 96 3.96 -8.66 -7.89
C LEU A 96 2.61 -9.34 -8.11
N VAL A 97 1.51 -8.64 -7.82
CA VAL A 97 0.14 -9.14 -8.08
C VAL A 97 -0.05 -9.42 -9.56
N ARG A 98 0.36 -8.51 -10.45
CA ARG A 98 0.30 -8.68 -11.90
C ARG A 98 1.04 -9.95 -12.34
N GLN A 99 2.29 -10.13 -11.89
CA GLN A 99 3.07 -11.32 -12.23
C GLN A 99 2.48 -12.60 -11.65
N CYS A 100 1.87 -12.57 -10.46
CA CYS A 100 1.15 -13.72 -9.90
C CYS A 100 -0.05 -14.13 -10.76
N TYR A 101 -0.86 -13.16 -11.21
CA TYR A 101 -1.97 -13.44 -12.13
C TYR A 101 -1.48 -14.04 -13.45
N GLU A 102 -0.43 -13.50 -14.04
CA GLU A 102 0.17 -14.05 -15.27
C GLU A 102 0.71 -15.49 -15.07
N ALA A 103 1.13 -15.80 -13.85
CA ALA A 103 1.64 -17.12 -13.47
C ALA A 103 0.54 -18.11 -13.00
N GLY A 104 -0.72 -17.69 -12.93
CA GLY A 104 -1.83 -18.52 -12.42
C GLY A 104 -1.72 -18.80 -10.91
N ILE A 105 -1.08 -17.92 -10.15
CA ILE A 105 -0.91 -18.03 -8.69
C ILE A 105 -2.08 -17.33 -7.99
N GLU A 106 -2.61 -17.97 -6.96
CA GLU A 106 -3.67 -17.39 -6.13
C GLU A 106 -3.17 -16.17 -5.37
N VAL A 107 -3.98 -15.10 -5.39
CA VAL A 107 -3.71 -13.85 -4.66
C VAL A 107 -4.90 -13.52 -3.78
N THR A 108 -4.65 -13.30 -2.50
CA THR A 108 -5.67 -12.91 -1.52
C THR A 108 -5.25 -11.60 -0.82
N SER A 109 -6.08 -10.57 -0.90
CA SER A 109 -5.91 -9.36 -0.11
C SER A 109 -6.72 -9.43 1.17
N LEU A 110 -6.08 -9.22 2.31
CA LEU A 110 -6.74 -9.23 3.60
C LEU A 110 -7.32 -7.83 3.89
N PRO A 111 -8.62 -7.71 4.16
CA PRO A 111 -9.19 -6.44 4.60
C PRO A 111 -8.46 -5.89 5.82
N GLY A 112 -8.16 -4.59 5.81
CA GLY A 112 -7.46 -3.95 6.93
C GLY A 112 -7.35 -2.44 6.75
N ALA A 113 -6.42 -1.84 7.48
CA ALA A 113 -6.23 -0.40 7.54
C ALA A 113 -5.93 0.21 6.17
N ALA A 114 -6.64 1.27 5.81
CA ALA A 114 -6.44 2.06 4.59
C ALA A 114 -6.69 3.54 4.89
N ALA A 115 -5.64 4.36 4.86
CA ALA A 115 -5.71 5.77 5.25
C ALA A 115 -6.71 6.57 4.40
N CYS A 116 -6.80 6.29 3.08
CA CYS A 116 -7.73 6.98 2.19
C CYS A 116 -9.20 6.74 2.57
N ILE A 117 -9.56 5.51 2.93
CA ILE A 117 -10.93 5.17 3.34
C ILE A 117 -11.23 5.76 4.73
N THR A 118 -10.29 5.61 5.67
CA THR A 118 -10.43 6.17 7.02
C THR A 118 -10.61 7.69 6.97
N ALA A 119 -9.77 8.40 6.22
CA ALA A 119 -9.89 9.85 6.05
C ALA A 119 -11.20 10.24 5.37
N LEU A 120 -11.62 9.53 4.33
CA LEU A 120 -12.87 9.82 3.60
C LEU A 120 -14.08 9.68 4.52
N THR A 121 -14.17 8.62 5.32
CA THR A 121 -15.30 8.41 6.24
C THR A 121 -15.38 9.45 7.35
N MET A 122 -14.24 10.04 7.75
CA MET A 122 -14.18 11.10 8.78
C MET A 122 -14.35 12.51 8.22
N SER A 123 -14.22 12.70 6.91
CA SER A 123 -14.13 14.02 6.28
C SER A 123 -15.45 14.82 6.25
N GLY A 124 -16.58 14.17 6.39
CA GLY A 124 -17.89 14.78 6.14
C GLY A 124 -18.17 15.11 4.67
N GLN A 125 -17.27 14.74 3.75
CA GLN A 125 -17.44 14.94 2.32
C GLN A 125 -18.31 13.85 1.69
N LYS A 126 -18.70 14.04 0.40
CA LYS A 126 -19.46 13.03 -0.35
C LYS A 126 -18.62 11.75 -0.54
N THR A 127 -19.11 10.62 -0.05
CA THR A 127 -18.38 9.34 -0.07
C THR A 127 -18.82 8.38 -1.17
N ARG A 128 -19.99 8.61 -1.81
CA ARG A 128 -20.56 7.68 -2.78
C ARG A 128 -19.70 7.50 -4.04
N ARG A 129 -19.06 8.58 -4.49
CA ARG A 129 -18.14 8.57 -5.62
C ARG A 129 -16.96 9.46 -5.26
N PHE A 130 -15.75 8.93 -5.37
CA PHE A 130 -14.52 9.65 -5.05
C PHE A 130 -13.39 9.24 -6.00
N VAL A 131 -12.35 10.04 -6.05
CA VAL A 131 -11.12 9.80 -6.79
C VAL A 131 -9.97 9.67 -5.79
N PHE A 132 -9.14 8.66 -5.97
CA PHE A 132 -7.88 8.51 -5.25
C PHE A 132 -6.74 8.85 -6.19
N GLU A 133 -6.06 9.97 -5.94
CA GLU A 133 -4.99 10.51 -6.78
C GLU A 133 -3.60 10.09 -6.28
N ALA A 134 -3.52 9.40 -5.15
CA ALA A 134 -2.26 9.02 -4.51
C ALA A 134 -1.37 10.23 -4.15
N PHE A 135 -0.04 10.10 -4.25
CA PHE A 135 0.89 11.20 -4.04
C PHE A 135 1.06 12.02 -5.33
N LEU A 136 0.97 13.34 -5.21
CA LEU A 136 1.26 14.21 -6.35
C LEU A 136 2.72 14.06 -6.80
N PRO A 137 3.00 14.12 -8.12
CA PRO A 137 4.35 14.02 -8.65
C PRO A 137 5.32 15.01 -8.00
N LYS A 138 6.58 14.60 -7.86
CA LYS A 138 7.65 15.47 -7.36
C LYS A 138 8.07 16.49 -8.40
N ASP A 139 8.03 16.11 -9.67
CA ASP A 139 8.29 17.02 -10.79
C ASP A 139 7.24 18.13 -10.84
N LYS A 140 7.70 19.37 -11.03
CA LYS A 140 6.83 20.57 -10.99
C LYS A 140 5.84 20.59 -12.15
N LYS A 141 6.27 20.17 -13.36
CA LYS A 141 5.45 20.20 -14.56
C LYS A 141 4.37 19.13 -14.50
N GLU A 142 4.75 17.91 -14.16
CA GLU A 142 3.81 16.78 -13.97
C GLU A 142 2.78 17.10 -12.87
N LYS A 143 3.25 17.61 -11.71
CA LYS A 143 2.36 18.05 -10.63
C LYS A 143 1.36 19.09 -11.10
N GLN A 144 1.79 20.08 -11.88
CA GLN A 144 0.89 21.10 -12.41
C GLN A 144 -0.14 20.49 -13.38
N GLN A 145 0.26 19.53 -14.21
CA GLN A 145 -0.66 18.83 -15.12
C GLN A 145 -1.74 18.06 -14.34
N VAL A 146 -1.35 17.34 -13.28
CA VAL A 146 -2.31 16.63 -12.41
C VAL A 146 -3.27 17.63 -11.75
N LEU A 147 -2.77 18.69 -11.14
CA LEU A 147 -3.62 19.71 -10.53
C LEU A 147 -4.56 20.37 -11.52
N GLU A 148 -4.12 20.62 -12.75
CA GLU A 148 -4.96 21.18 -13.81
C GLU A 148 -6.06 20.21 -14.23
N SER A 149 -5.77 18.90 -14.33
CA SER A 149 -6.77 17.89 -14.64
C SER A 149 -7.87 17.77 -13.58
N LEU A 150 -7.54 18.05 -12.33
CA LEU A 150 -8.47 17.99 -11.19
C LEU A 150 -9.39 19.22 -11.08
N LYS A 151 -9.14 20.33 -11.81
CA LYS A 151 -9.95 21.56 -11.70
C LYS A 151 -11.45 21.36 -11.93
N ASN A 152 -11.79 20.46 -12.81
CA ASN A 152 -13.19 20.17 -13.16
C ASN A 152 -13.71 18.89 -12.46
N GLU A 153 -12.93 18.32 -11.55
CA GLU A 153 -13.35 17.13 -10.82
C GLU A 153 -14.38 17.50 -9.74
N VAL A 154 -15.58 16.95 -9.86
CA VAL A 154 -16.72 17.23 -8.97
C VAL A 154 -16.87 16.22 -7.84
N ARG A 155 -16.10 15.15 -7.90
CA ARG A 155 -16.08 14.11 -6.86
C ARG A 155 -15.10 14.49 -5.75
N THR A 156 -15.29 13.95 -4.56
CA THR A 156 -14.29 14.06 -3.50
C THR A 156 -12.99 13.46 -3.98
N THR A 157 -11.90 14.22 -3.97
CA THR A 157 -10.57 13.76 -4.36
C THR A 157 -9.70 13.57 -3.12
N ILE A 158 -9.06 12.42 -3.04
CA ILE A 158 -8.14 12.07 -1.95
C ILE A 158 -6.72 12.13 -2.49
N ILE A 159 -5.89 12.96 -1.86
CA ILE A 159 -4.47 13.09 -2.18
C ILE A 159 -3.67 12.69 -0.94
N TYR A 160 -2.67 11.83 -1.11
CA TYR A 160 -1.68 11.55 -0.09
C TYR A 160 -0.57 12.60 -0.10
N GLU A 161 -0.14 13.01 1.07
CA GLU A 161 1.01 13.89 1.19
C GLU A 161 1.80 13.63 2.48
N ALA A 162 3.12 13.73 2.37
CA ALA A 162 3.99 13.64 3.53
C ALA A 162 3.91 14.91 4.39
N PRO A 163 3.95 14.81 5.74
CA PRO A 163 3.77 15.96 6.63
C PRO A 163 4.68 17.15 6.32
N HIS A 164 5.94 16.90 5.98
CA HIS A 164 6.92 17.95 5.67
C HIS A 164 6.65 18.69 4.35
N ARG A 165 5.80 18.16 3.47
CA ARG A 165 5.40 18.79 2.19
C ARG A 165 3.98 19.34 2.22
N LEU A 166 3.20 19.04 3.25
CA LEU A 166 1.76 19.36 3.33
C LEU A 166 1.45 20.83 3.04
N VAL A 167 2.15 21.76 3.69
CA VAL A 167 1.91 23.21 3.50
C VAL A 167 2.14 23.62 2.05
N LYS A 168 3.19 23.12 1.41
CA LYS A 168 3.50 23.42 0.01
C LYS A 168 2.43 22.88 -0.93
N THR A 169 1.95 21.70 -0.67
CA THR A 169 0.90 21.07 -1.47
C THR A 169 -0.44 21.76 -1.28
N LEU A 170 -0.84 22.11 -0.06
CA LEU A 170 -2.04 22.88 0.20
C LEU A 170 -2.04 24.24 -0.53
N LYS A 171 -0.91 24.96 -0.53
CA LYS A 171 -0.78 26.20 -1.32
C LYS A 171 -0.97 25.98 -2.82
N ALA A 172 -0.42 24.88 -3.38
CA ALA A 172 -0.58 24.58 -4.79
C ALA A 172 -2.03 24.21 -5.15
N VAL A 173 -2.69 23.39 -4.32
CA VAL A 173 -4.10 23.03 -4.50
C VAL A 173 -5.00 24.26 -4.37
N SER A 174 -4.80 25.09 -3.33
CA SER A 174 -5.58 26.33 -3.12
C SER A 174 -5.47 27.28 -4.31
N TYR A 175 -4.27 27.45 -4.87
CA TYR A 175 -4.06 28.30 -6.04
C TYR A 175 -4.86 27.84 -7.28
N THR A 176 -5.01 26.54 -7.46
CA THR A 176 -5.69 25.97 -8.64
C THR A 176 -7.21 25.77 -8.46
N HIS A 177 -7.71 25.55 -7.24
CA HIS A 177 -9.09 25.11 -6.97
C HIS A 177 -9.94 26.09 -6.16
N LEU A 178 -9.34 27.05 -5.44
CA LEU A 178 -10.07 27.96 -4.54
C LEU A 178 -10.12 29.41 -5.07
N ARG A 179 -9.92 29.61 -6.37
CA ARG A 179 -10.07 30.91 -7.01
C ARG A 179 -11.34 30.97 -7.83
#